data_08393e21755aa26b5fcbfa8083c62217
#
_entry.id   08393e21755aa26b5fcbfa8083c62217
#
_cell.length_a   1.000
_cell.length_b   1.000
_cell.length_c   1.000
_cell.angle_alpha   90.00
_cell.angle_beta   90.00
_cell.angle_gamma   90.00
#
_symmetry.space_group_name_H-M   'P 1'
#
loop_
_entity.id
_entity.type
_entity.pdbx_description
1 polymer ?
#
loop_
_entity_poly.entity_id
_entity_poly.type
_entity_poly.pdbx_seq_one_letter_code
_entity_poly.pdbx_strand_id
1 'polypeptide(L)'
;VQYNISLAHALGVREYRRAKAAGFMLEDSRIGLINCFAPPYTKENPSEADLEALRMTDGVNIRWWLDLVTKGELPQDVIDTLQTRGVELPIRPEDKLILADGVVDWLGCNYYHPERIQAPAKDTDENGIPNFADPYIWPEAEMNVSRGWEIYPQGLYDFAMKVRDEYPELEWFISENGMGVEREDLKKDENGVIQDDYRVDFVRRHLEWIARAIQDGAKCRGYHYWAIIDNWSWANAFKNRYGFVEVDLEDNYNRRLKKSAEWLKHVATTHIVD
;
A
#
# COMPACT_ATOMS: atom_id res chain seq x y z
N VAL A 1 3.57 1.00 -19.20
CA VAL A 1 4.12 1.91 -18.16
C VAL A 1 4.80 1.09 -17.09
N GLN A 2 4.11 0.18 -16.37
CA GLN A 2 4.62 -0.59 -15.22
C GLN A 2 5.92 -1.34 -15.52
N TYR A 3 6.01 -2.02 -16.68
CA TYR A 3 7.23 -2.69 -17.13
C TYR A 3 8.46 -1.75 -17.17
N ASN A 4 8.29 -0.55 -17.75
CA ASN A 4 9.39 0.43 -17.81
C ASN A 4 9.76 0.97 -16.42
N ILE A 5 8.81 1.08 -15.51
CA ILE A 5 9.08 1.46 -14.12
C ILE A 5 9.89 0.37 -13.41
N SER A 6 9.60 -0.92 -13.71
CA SER A 6 10.37 -2.05 -13.18
C SER A 6 11.84 -2.01 -13.63
N LEU A 7 12.08 -1.70 -14.91
CA LEU A 7 13.46 -1.51 -15.42
C LEU A 7 14.14 -0.31 -14.77
N ALA A 8 13.44 0.81 -14.63
CA ALA A 8 13.99 2.00 -13.98
C ALA A 8 14.34 1.74 -12.50
N HIS A 9 13.47 1.01 -11.79
CA HIS A 9 13.76 0.54 -10.43
C HIS A 9 15.05 -0.29 -10.38
N ALA A 10 15.16 -1.32 -11.21
CA ALA A 10 16.32 -2.21 -11.24
C ALA A 10 17.62 -1.46 -11.58
N LEU A 11 17.57 -0.52 -12.53
CA LEU A 11 18.71 0.36 -12.84
C LEU A 11 19.09 1.24 -11.64
N GLY A 12 18.11 1.78 -10.91
CA GLY A 12 18.35 2.56 -9.70
C GLY A 12 19.03 1.74 -8.61
N VAL A 13 18.57 0.50 -8.38
CA VAL A 13 19.21 -0.44 -7.43
C VAL A 13 20.63 -0.77 -7.85
N ARG A 14 20.87 -1.06 -9.14
CA ARG A 14 22.21 -1.29 -9.70
C ARG A 14 23.16 -0.11 -9.38
N GLU A 15 22.73 1.10 -9.68
CA GLU A 15 23.58 2.28 -9.45
C GLU A 15 23.83 2.53 -7.95
N TYR A 16 22.85 2.29 -7.10
CA TYR A 16 23.03 2.33 -5.65
C TYR A 16 24.08 1.30 -5.20
N ARG A 17 24.00 0.04 -5.66
CA ARG A 17 24.99 -1.00 -5.33
C ARG A 17 26.39 -0.63 -5.81
N ARG A 18 26.52 -0.04 -7.00
CA ARG A 18 27.80 0.48 -7.52
C ARG A 18 28.38 1.61 -6.67
N ALA A 19 27.53 2.56 -6.30
CA ALA A 19 27.95 3.68 -5.44
C ALA A 19 28.40 3.20 -4.06
N LYS A 20 27.68 2.22 -3.48
CA LYS A 20 28.05 1.60 -2.21
C LYS A 20 29.39 0.87 -2.30
N ALA A 21 29.60 0.07 -3.33
CA ALA A 21 30.88 -0.63 -3.58
C ALA A 21 32.06 0.33 -3.81
N ALA A 22 31.81 1.52 -4.36
CA ALA A 22 32.80 2.58 -4.56
C ALA A 22 33.05 3.43 -3.31
N GLY A 23 32.39 3.17 -2.18
CA GLY A 23 32.57 3.88 -0.91
C GLY A 23 31.83 5.23 -0.83
N PHE A 24 30.88 5.52 -1.73
CA PHE A 24 30.06 6.74 -1.66
C PHE A 24 28.89 6.65 -0.69
N MET A 25 28.62 5.46 -0.13
CA MET A 25 27.54 5.21 0.82
C MET A 25 28.10 4.66 2.12
N LEU A 26 27.35 4.82 3.22
CA LEU A 26 27.68 4.18 4.48
C LEU A 26 27.66 2.64 4.30
N GLU A 27 28.52 1.95 5.02
CA GLU A 27 28.64 0.48 4.92
C GLU A 27 27.33 -0.23 5.26
N ASP A 28 26.60 0.28 6.24
CA ASP A 28 25.31 -0.26 6.71
C ASP A 28 24.10 0.29 5.95
N SER A 29 24.30 1.16 4.95
CA SER A 29 23.20 1.70 4.15
C SER A 29 22.46 0.59 3.38
N ARG A 30 21.14 0.73 3.28
CA ARG A 30 20.23 -0.27 2.66
C ARG A 30 19.35 0.43 1.64
N ILE A 31 18.93 -0.29 0.61
CA ILE A 31 17.98 0.19 -0.40
C ILE A 31 16.69 -0.61 -0.34
N GLY A 32 15.57 0.05 -0.52
CA GLY A 32 14.24 -0.56 -0.57
C GLY A 32 13.39 0.00 -1.69
N LEU A 33 12.24 -0.64 -1.89
CA LEU A 33 11.13 -0.11 -2.66
C LEU A 33 9.98 0.21 -1.72
N ILE A 34 9.32 1.35 -1.93
CA ILE A 34 8.01 1.63 -1.35
C ILE A 34 6.97 1.54 -2.45
N ASN A 35 5.90 0.79 -2.21
CA ASN A 35 4.78 0.71 -3.14
C ASN A 35 3.44 0.62 -2.40
N CYS A 36 2.37 1.06 -3.09
CA CYS A 36 1.02 0.92 -2.57
C CYS A 36 0.49 -0.47 -2.92
N PHE A 37 0.11 -1.22 -1.88
CA PHE A 37 -0.46 -2.55 -2.04
C PHE A 37 -1.92 -2.52 -1.57
N ALA A 38 -2.81 -2.93 -2.47
CA ALA A 38 -4.23 -3.12 -2.20
C ALA A 38 -4.56 -4.60 -2.47
N PRO A 39 -4.47 -5.48 -1.45
CA PRO A 39 -4.79 -6.88 -1.62
C PRO A 39 -6.17 -7.06 -2.24
N PRO A 40 -6.30 -7.85 -3.33
CA PRO A 40 -7.55 -8.01 -4.01
C PRO A 40 -8.43 -9.06 -3.33
N TYR A 41 -9.73 -8.81 -3.30
CA TYR A 41 -10.76 -9.72 -2.81
C TYR A 41 -11.91 -9.77 -3.80
N THR A 42 -12.55 -10.94 -3.90
CA THR A 42 -13.76 -11.11 -4.70
C THR A 42 -14.95 -11.46 -3.81
N LYS A 43 -16.11 -11.67 -4.42
CA LYS A 43 -17.34 -12.01 -3.72
C LYS A 43 -17.31 -13.39 -3.06
N GLU A 44 -18.22 -13.64 -2.13
CA GLU A 44 -18.47 -14.97 -1.62
C GLU A 44 -18.97 -15.88 -2.77
N ASN A 45 -18.54 -17.16 -2.75
CA ASN A 45 -18.85 -18.14 -3.79
C ASN A 45 -18.48 -17.65 -5.21
N PRO A 46 -17.19 -17.34 -5.45
CA PRO A 46 -16.73 -16.83 -6.72
C PRO A 46 -16.84 -17.87 -7.83
N SER A 47 -17.15 -17.42 -9.04
CA SER A 47 -17.04 -18.25 -10.24
C SER A 47 -15.55 -18.45 -10.64
N GLU A 48 -15.28 -19.38 -11.56
CA GLU A 48 -13.93 -19.53 -12.12
C GLU A 48 -13.41 -18.22 -12.76
N ALA A 49 -14.29 -17.48 -13.41
CA ALA A 49 -13.94 -16.17 -13.99
C ALA A 49 -13.61 -15.12 -12.91
N ASP A 50 -14.28 -15.13 -11.76
CA ASP A 50 -13.94 -14.26 -10.63
C ASP A 50 -12.58 -14.63 -10.02
N LEU A 51 -12.27 -15.93 -9.94
CA LEU A 51 -10.97 -16.40 -9.44
C LEU A 51 -9.84 -16.04 -10.41
N GLU A 52 -10.08 -16.09 -11.72
CA GLU A 52 -9.11 -15.63 -12.71
C GLU A 52 -8.89 -14.12 -12.63
N ALA A 53 -9.95 -13.33 -12.46
CA ALA A 53 -9.85 -11.90 -12.22
C ALA A 53 -9.03 -11.60 -10.96
N LEU A 54 -9.27 -12.35 -9.88
CA LEU A 54 -8.50 -12.25 -8.63
C LEU A 54 -7.03 -12.56 -8.86
N ARG A 55 -6.71 -13.67 -9.54
CA ARG A 55 -5.34 -14.09 -9.85
C ARG A 55 -4.60 -13.03 -10.66
N MET A 56 -5.24 -12.45 -11.67
CA MET A 56 -4.64 -11.42 -12.52
C MET A 56 -4.42 -10.12 -11.76
N THR A 57 -5.39 -9.69 -10.95
CA THR A 57 -5.26 -8.48 -10.14
C THR A 57 -4.14 -8.63 -9.11
N ASP A 58 -4.07 -9.77 -8.39
CA ASP A 58 -2.96 -10.09 -7.49
C ASP A 58 -1.62 -10.12 -8.26
N GLY A 59 -1.62 -10.75 -9.43
CA GLY A 59 -0.45 -10.87 -10.30
C GLY A 59 0.13 -9.53 -10.70
N VAL A 60 -0.73 -8.61 -11.17
CA VAL A 60 -0.31 -7.29 -11.67
C VAL A 60 -0.01 -6.32 -10.52
N ASN A 61 -0.82 -6.30 -9.45
CA ASN A 61 -0.73 -5.27 -8.41
C ASN A 61 0.18 -5.67 -7.24
N ILE A 62 0.30 -6.98 -6.95
CA ILE A 62 1.06 -7.47 -5.78
C ILE A 62 2.29 -8.28 -6.22
N ARG A 63 2.09 -9.43 -6.89
CA ARG A 63 3.20 -10.35 -7.23
C ARG A 63 4.20 -9.73 -8.19
N TRP A 64 3.78 -8.88 -9.10
CA TRP A 64 4.68 -8.15 -10.00
C TRP A 64 5.81 -7.43 -9.25
N TRP A 65 5.46 -6.75 -8.17
CA TRP A 65 6.43 -6.01 -7.37
C TRP A 65 7.18 -6.91 -6.39
N LEU A 66 6.50 -7.86 -5.75
CA LEU A 66 7.14 -8.78 -4.80
C LEU A 66 8.16 -9.69 -5.51
N ASP A 67 7.85 -10.22 -6.69
CA ASP A 67 8.79 -11.04 -7.46
C ASP A 67 9.99 -10.19 -7.93
N LEU A 68 9.76 -8.98 -8.42
CA LEU A 68 10.83 -8.07 -8.82
C LEU A 68 11.82 -7.80 -7.68
N VAL A 69 11.30 -7.41 -6.50
CA VAL A 69 12.16 -6.97 -5.39
C VAL A 69 12.80 -8.09 -4.60
N THR A 70 12.35 -9.34 -4.79
CA THR A 70 12.89 -10.52 -4.09
C THR A 70 13.64 -11.49 -4.99
N LYS A 71 13.18 -11.65 -6.24
CA LYS A 71 13.70 -12.62 -7.19
C LYS A 71 14.43 -11.96 -8.37
N GLY A 72 14.24 -10.67 -8.59
CA GLY A 72 14.77 -9.94 -9.74
C GLY A 72 14.10 -10.34 -11.06
N GLU A 73 12.85 -10.79 -11.01
CA GLU A 73 12.09 -11.24 -12.18
C GLU A 73 10.63 -10.80 -12.07
N LEU A 74 9.90 -10.93 -13.16
CA LEU A 74 8.46 -10.64 -13.21
C LEU A 74 7.67 -11.96 -13.29
N PRO A 75 6.41 -12.00 -12.78
CA PRO A 75 5.60 -13.22 -12.79
C PRO A 75 5.27 -13.66 -14.23
N GLN A 76 5.85 -14.76 -14.66
CA GLN A 76 5.76 -15.23 -16.05
C GLN A 76 4.33 -15.57 -16.45
N ASP A 77 3.55 -16.16 -15.55
CA ASP A 77 2.14 -16.50 -15.80
C ASP A 77 1.29 -15.24 -16.10
N VAL A 78 1.62 -14.10 -15.49
CA VAL A 78 0.97 -12.81 -15.76
C VAL A 78 1.39 -12.31 -17.14
N ILE A 79 2.69 -12.35 -17.45
CA ILE A 79 3.21 -11.94 -18.77
C ILE A 79 2.56 -12.77 -19.88
N ASP A 80 2.48 -14.09 -19.73
CA ASP A 80 1.89 -14.99 -20.72
C ASP A 80 0.40 -14.68 -20.92
N THR A 81 -0.34 -14.42 -19.83
CA THR A 81 -1.75 -14.03 -19.90
C THR A 81 -1.94 -12.69 -20.61
N LEU A 82 -1.08 -11.69 -20.30
CA LEU A 82 -1.11 -10.39 -20.98
C LEU A 82 -0.89 -10.54 -22.48
N GLN A 83 0.11 -11.32 -22.89
CA GLN A 83 0.43 -11.59 -24.31
C GLN A 83 -0.71 -12.33 -25.01
N THR A 84 -1.30 -13.35 -24.39
CA THR A 84 -2.44 -14.09 -24.93
C THR A 84 -3.66 -13.18 -25.15
N ARG A 85 -3.81 -12.15 -24.32
CA ARG A 85 -4.88 -11.13 -24.41
C ARG A 85 -4.49 -9.95 -25.31
N GLY A 86 -3.39 -10.04 -26.05
CA GLY A 86 -2.95 -9.04 -27.02
C GLY A 86 -2.21 -7.83 -26.41
N VAL A 87 -1.80 -7.90 -25.16
CA VAL A 87 -0.96 -6.85 -24.55
C VAL A 87 0.51 -7.16 -24.83
N GLU A 88 1.09 -6.42 -25.77
CA GLU A 88 2.52 -6.52 -26.07
C GLU A 88 3.33 -5.71 -25.03
N LEU A 89 4.17 -6.40 -24.28
CA LEU A 89 5.18 -5.78 -23.44
C LEU A 89 6.46 -5.54 -24.23
N PRO A 90 7.13 -4.39 -24.10
CA PRO A 90 8.35 -4.07 -24.85
C PRO A 90 9.58 -4.79 -24.27
N ILE A 91 9.49 -6.11 -24.09
CA ILE A 91 10.52 -6.95 -23.48
C ILE A 91 11.66 -7.15 -24.47
N ARG A 92 12.89 -6.87 -24.04
CA ARG A 92 14.12 -7.12 -24.80
C ARG A 92 14.94 -8.22 -24.12
N PRO A 93 15.78 -8.98 -24.85
CA PRO A 93 16.59 -10.05 -24.27
C PRO A 93 17.49 -9.60 -23.11
N GLU A 94 18.04 -8.39 -23.19
CA GLU A 94 18.90 -7.79 -22.16
C GLU A 94 18.16 -7.37 -20.89
N ASP A 95 16.84 -7.15 -20.94
CA ASP A 95 16.04 -6.66 -19.82
C ASP A 95 16.04 -7.66 -18.64
N LYS A 96 16.15 -8.96 -18.91
CA LYS A 96 16.27 -9.98 -17.85
C LYS A 96 17.49 -9.73 -16.96
N LEU A 97 18.61 -9.33 -17.54
CA LEU A 97 19.83 -9.01 -16.79
C LEU A 97 19.69 -7.70 -15.98
N ILE A 98 18.87 -6.78 -16.49
CA ILE A 98 18.55 -5.53 -15.77
C ILE A 98 17.65 -5.83 -14.59
N LEU A 99 16.55 -6.57 -14.82
CA LEU A 99 15.59 -6.91 -13.76
C LEU A 99 16.21 -7.69 -12.61
N ALA A 100 17.19 -8.55 -12.90
CA ALA A 100 17.94 -9.31 -11.88
C ALA A 100 18.62 -8.41 -10.82
N ASP A 101 18.95 -7.16 -11.16
CA ASP A 101 19.51 -6.19 -10.21
C ASP A 101 18.43 -5.52 -9.34
N GLY A 102 17.15 -5.78 -9.61
CA GLY A 102 16.01 -5.16 -8.90
C GLY A 102 15.77 -5.62 -7.47
N VAL A 103 16.55 -6.59 -6.99
CA VAL A 103 16.41 -7.13 -5.62
C VAL A 103 16.86 -6.10 -4.59
N VAL A 104 15.99 -5.87 -3.59
CA VAL A 104 16.20 -4.87 -2.54
C VAL A 104 16.49 -5.48 -1.17
N ASP A 105 16.89 -4.66 -0.21
CA ASP A 105 17.18 -5.09 1.16
C ASP A 105 15.91 -5.15 2.02
N TRP A 106 14.88 -4.37 1.67
CA TRP A 106 13.58 -4.37 2.33
C TRP A 106 12.49 -3.66 1.53
N LEU A 107 11.23 -3.86 1.94
CA LEU A 107 10.04 -3.31 1.29
C LEU A 107 9.27 -2.39 2.24
N GLY A 108 8.83 -1.23 1.74
CA GLY A 108 7.80 -0.41 2.36
C GLY A 108 6.43 -0.69 1.73
N CYS A 109 5.47 -0.99 2.59
CA CYS A 109 4.08 -1.23 2.17
C CYS A 109 3.22 -0.03 2.53
N ASN A 110 2.69 0.68 1.53
CA ASN A 110 1.61 1.63 1.72
C ASN A 110 0.29 0.88 1.60
N TYR A 111 -0.51 0.86 2.67
CA TYR A 111 -1.81 0.22 2.70
C TYR A 111 -2.88 1.18 3.16
N TYR A 112 -3.95 1.33 2.38
CA TYR A 112 -5.08 2.21 2.73
C TYR A 112 -6.43 1.49 2.70
N HIS A 113 -6.61 0.58 1.73
CA HIS A 113 -7.85 -0.17 1.53
C HIS A 113 -7.58 -1.42 0.67
N PRO A 114 -8.44 -2.41 0.72
CA PRO A 114 -8.40 -3.54 -0.21
C PRO A 114 -8.88 -3.12 -1.60
N GLU A 115 -8.69 -3.98 -2.58
CA GLU A 115 -9.31 -3.88 -3.88
C GLU A 115 -10.40 -4.94 -4.01
N ARG A 116 -11.67 -4.51 -4.17
CA ARG A 116 -12.79 -5.45 -4.38
C ARG A 116 -13.05 -5.59 -5.87
N ILE A 117 -12.96 -6.84 -6.36
CA ILE A 117 -13.06 -7.14 -7.80
C ILE A 117 -14.00 -8.31 -8.08
N GLN A 118 -14.45 -8.39 -9.32
CA GLN A 118 -15.16 -9.50 -9.91
C GLN A 118 -14.75 -9.71 -11.36
N ALA A 119 -15.22 -10.79 -11.97
CA ALA A 119 -15.01 -11.02 -13.39
C ALA A 119 -15.49 -9.82 -14.22
N PRO A 120 -14.76 -9.41 -15.26
CA PRO A 120 -15.15 -8.30 -16.08
C PRO A 120 -16.40 -8.63 -16.90
N ALA A 121 -17.33 -7.67 -17.00
CA ALA A 121 -18.52 -7.80 -17.83
C ALA A 121 -18.20 -7.75 -19.34
N LYS A 122 -17.06 -7.18 -19.69
CA LYS A 122 -16.54 -7.10 -21.06
C LYS A 122 -15.05 -7.39 -21.09
N ASP A 123 -14.60 -8.09 -22.11
CA ASP A 123 -13.19 -8.47 -22.27
C ASP A 123 -12.25 -7.30 -22.54
N THR A 124 -12.79 -6.17 -22.99
CA THR A 124 -12.03 -4.94 -23.25
C THR A 124 -12.77 -3.73 -22.72
N ASP A 125 -12.00 -2.69 -22.38
CA ASP A 125 -12.54 -1.35 -22.10
C ASP A 125 -13.04 -0.65 -23.38
N GLU A 126 -13.47 0.60 -23.25
CA GLU A 126 -13.96 1.43 -24.35
C GLU A 126 -12.87 1.78 -25.39
N ASN A 127 -11.60 1.63 -25.03
CA ASN A 127 -10.44 1.87 -25.90
C ASN A 127 -9.89 0.57 -26.51
N GLY A 128 -10.54 -0.58 -26.27
CA GLY A 128 -10.09 -1.88 -26.75
C GLY A 128 -8.94 -2.48 -25.94
N ILE A 129 -8.62 -1.92 -24.77
CA ILE A 129 -7.60 -2.45 -23.86
C ILE A 129 -8.21 -3.62 -23.09
N PRO A 130 -7.50 -4.78 -22.98
CA PRO A 130 -7.98 -5.93 -22.21
C PRO A 130 -8.35 -5.57 -20.78
N ASN A 131 -9.58 -5.93 -20.40
CA ASN A 131 -10.09 -5.77 -19.05
C ASN A 131 -9.99 -7.10 -18.31
N PHE A 132 -9.33 -7.14 -17.16
CA PHE A 132 -9.09 -8.35 -16.37
C PHE A 132 -10.01 -8.45 -15.16
N ALA A 133 -10.54 -7.34 -14.67
CA ALA A 133 -11.43 -7.30 -13.52
C ALA A 133 -12.30 -6.03 -13.53
N ASP A 134 -13.54 -6.16 -13.11
CA ASP A 134 -14.40 -5.03 -12.80
C ASP A 134 -14.45 -4.81 -11.28
N PRO A 135 -14.69 -3.58 -10.81
CA PRO A 135 -14.92 -3.33 -9.39
C PRO A 135 -16.13 -4.14 -8.87
N TYR A 136 -15.99 -4.63 -7.65
CA TYR A 136 -17.08 -5.27 -6.91
C TYR A 136 -17.43 -4.42 -5.69
N ILE A 137 -18.70 -4.16 -5.46
CA ILE A 137 -19.16 -3.46 -4.27
C ILE A 137 -19.58 -4.51 -3.24
N TRP A 138 -18.79 -4.64 -2.17
CA TRP A 138 -19.14 -5.50 -1.06
C TRP A 138 -20.22 -4.82 -0.19
N PRO A 139 -21.42 -5.41 -0.05
CA PRO A 139 -22.53 -4.73 0.63
C PRO A 139 -22.30 -4.44 2.11
N GLU A 140 -21.40 -5.21 2.75
CA GLU A 140 -21.09 -5.08 4.18
C GLU A 140 -19.82 -4.23 4.44
N ALA A 141 -19.29 -3.59 3.40
CA ALA A 141 -18.07 -2.79 3.52
C ALA A 141 -18.26 -1.61 4.49
N GLU A 142 -17.37 -1.51 5.46
CA GLU A 142 -17.23 -0.31 6.27
C GLU A 142 -16.48 0.76 5.46
N MET A 143 -17.11 1.91 5.21
CA MET A 143 -16.58 2.90 4.30
C MET A 143 -16.09 4.16 5.00
N ASN A 144 -14.87 4.58 4.70
CA ASN A 144 -14.46 5.97 4.86
C ASN A 144 -15.13 6.81 3.77
N VAL A 145 -16.28 7.39 4.08
CA VAL A 145 -17.11 8.14 3.13
C VAL A 145 -16.39 9.38 2.56
N SER A 146 -15.41 9.93 3.27
CA SER A 146 -14.64 11.10 2.81
C SER A 146 -13.74 10.76 1.62
N ARG A 147 -13.29 9.50 1.51
CA ARG A 147 -12.40 9.03 0.45
C ARG A 147 -13.06 8.03 -0.50
N GLY A 148 -14.20 7.44 -0.11
CA GLY A 148 -14.79 6.32 -0.81
C GLY A 148 -13.94 5.04 -0.68
N TRP A 149 -13.12 4.92 0.36
CA TRP A 149 -12.24 3.78 0.62
C TRP A 149 -12.82 2.87 1.69
N GLU A 150 -12.76 1.58 1.46
CA GLU A 150 -13.14 0.59 2.47
C GLU A 150 -12.13 0.60 3.64
N ILE A 151 -12.63 0.55 4.86
CA ILE A 151 -11.81 0.35 6.07
C ILE A 151 -11.75 -1.16 6.31
N TYR A 152 -10.62 -1.78 5.99
CA TYR A 152 -10.45 -3.23 6.10
C TYR A 152 -9.08 -3.59 6.72
N PRO A 153 -8.95 -3.48 8.05
CA PRO A 153 -7.68 -3.69 8.74
C PRO A 153 -7.10 -5.10 8.55
N GLN A 154 -7.94 -6.12 8.39
CA GLN A 154 -7.52 -7.49 8.12
C GLN A 154 -6.69 -7.62 6.84
N GLY A 155 -6.86 -6.72 5.86
CA GLY A 155 -6.06 -6.73 4.63
C GLY A 155 -4.55 -6.61 4.88
N LEU A 156 -4.14 -5.94 5.96
CA LEU A 156 -2.73 -5.93 6.39
C LEU A 156 -2.25 -7.30 6.86
N TYR A 157 -3.08 -8.02 7.60
CA TYR A 157 -2.78 -9.37 8.03
C TYR A 157 -2.65 -10.32 6.84
N ASP A 158 -3.61 -10.28 5.91
CA ASP A 158 -3.62 -11.15 4.73
C ASP A 158 -2.40 -10.88 3.84
N PHE A 159 -2.02 -9.61 3.63
CA PHE A 159 -0.78 -9.23 2.95
C PHE A 159 0.45 -9.76 3.69
N ALA A 160 0.48 -9.61 5.01
CA ALA A 160 1.58 -10.09 5.85
C ALA A 160 1.77 -11.61 5.76
N MET A 161 0.65 -12.37 5.76
CA MET A 161 0.70 -13.83 5.61
C MET A 161 1.19 -14.24 4.22
N LYS A 162 0.73 -13.55 3.17
CA LYS A 162 1.25 -13.75 1.81
C LYS A 162 2.76 -13.53 1.74
N VAL A 163 3.25 -12.43 2.31
CA VAL A 163 4.70 -12.14 2.33
C VAL A 163 5.46 -13.21 3.13
N ARG A 164 4.95 -13.62 4.29
CA ARG A 164 5.56 -14.67 5.11
C ARG A 164 5.68 -15.99 4.36
N ASP A 165 4.63 -16.40 3.65
CA ASP A 165 4.53 -17.73 3.05
C ASP A 165 5.23 -17.82 1.68
N GLU A 166 5.15 -16.76 0.86
CA GLU A 166 5.67 -16.75 -0.51
C GLU A 166 7.04 -16.05 -0.63
N TYR A 167 7.38 -15.16 0.33
CA TYR A 167 8.62 -14.35 0.31
C TYR A 167 9.30 -14.30 1.70
N PRO A 168 9.63 -15.44 2.30
CA PRO A 168 10.01 -15.55 3.72
C PRO A 168 11.28 -14.80 4.10
N GLU A 169 12.15 -14.47 3.14
CA GLU A 169 13.37 -13.70 3.40
C GLU A 169 13.19 -12.18 3.32
N LEU A 170 12.03 -11.70 2.82
CA LEU A 170 11.78 -10.29 2.68
C LEU A 170 11.50 -9.64 4.04
N GLU A 171 12.34 -8.70 4.45
CA GLU A 171 12.02 -7.78 5.54
C GLU A 171 11.19 -6.61 5.00
N TRP A 172 10.17 -6.22 5.74
CA TRP A 172 9.27 -5.15 5.32
C TRP A 172 8.69 -4.37 6.51
N PHE A 173 8.08 -3.25 6.21
CA PHE A 173 7.38 -2.40 7.20
C PHE A 173 6.19 -1.71 6.54
N ILE A 174 5.25 -1.26 7.35
CA ILE A 174 4.19 -0.37 6.89
C ILE A 174 4.78 1.03 6.74
N SER A 175 4.98 1.46 5.51
CA SER A 175 5.52 2.81 5.20
C SER A 175 4.45 3.88 5.20
N GLU A 176 3.21 3.51 4.86
CA GLU A 176 2.05 4.39 5.01
C GLU A 176 0.79 3.57 5.33
N ASN A 177 0.01 4.08 6.26
CA ASN A 177 -1.38 3.70 6.51
C ASN A 177 -2.07 4.90 7.13
N GLY A 178 -3.30 5.22 6.76
CA GLY A 178 -3.94 6.41 7.27
C GLY A 178 -5.36 6.62 6.78
N MET A 179 -6.02 7.58 7.40
CA MET A 179 -7.42 7.92 7.16
C MET A 179 -7.57 9.41 6.87
N GLY A 180 -7.94 9.75 5.64
CA GLY A 180 -8.27 11.13 5.26
C GLY A 180 -9.74 11.44 5.54
N VAL A 181 -10.02 12.50 6.26
CA VAL A 181 -11.38 12.89 6.66
C VAL A 181 -11.68 14.34 6.26
N GLU A 182 -12.87 14.57 5.72
CA GLU A 182 -13.36 15.90 5.36
C GLU A 182 -14.03 16.58 6.55
N ARG A 183 -14.00 17.92 6.53
CA ARG A 183 -14.75 18.76 7.47
C ARG A 183 -14.47 18.43 8.94
N GLU A 184 -13.21 18.15 9.28
CA GLU A 184 -12.81 17.97 10.68
C GLU A 184 -12.98 19.26 11.52
N ASP A 185 -13.05 20.42 10.86
CA ASP A 185 -13.41 21.68 11.48
C ASP A 185 -14.73 21.62 12.28
N LEU A 186 -15.68 20.80 11.84
CA LEU A 186 -16.97 20.59 12.51
C LEU A 186 -16.91 19.65 13.72
N LYS A 187 -15.74 19.04 13.98
CA LYS A 187 -15.54 18.08 15.08
C LYS A 187 -14.75 18.68 16.25
N LYS A 188 -14.56 19.99 16.26
CA LYS A 188 -13.90 20.69 17.37
C LYS A 188 -14.79 20.74 18.61
N ASP A 189 -14.17 20.50 19.77
CA ASP A 189 -14.79 20.72 21.06
C ASP A 189 -14.81 22.23 21.46
N GLU A 190 -15.24 22.54 22.67
CA GLU A 190 -15.29 23.90 23.21
C GLU A 190 -13.91 24.58 23.35
N ASN A 191 -12.82 23.78 23.36
CA ASN A 191 -11.44 24.25 23.41
C ASN A 191 -10.81 24.35 22.02
N GLY A 192 -11.56 24.05 20.95
CA GLY A 192 -11.10 24.06 19.58
C GLY A 192 -10.26 22.85 19.19
N VAL A 193 -10.29 21.76 19.96
CA VAL A 193 -9.56 20.51 19.69
C VAL A 193 -10.44 19.57 18.88
N ILE A 194 -9.93 19.09 17.76
CA ILE A 194 -10.61 18.10 16.91
C ILE A 194 -10.73 16.77 17.65
N GLN A 195 -11.97 16.30 17.82
CA GLN A 195 -12.31 15.03 18.47
C GLN A 195 -12.37 13.91 17.44
N ASP A 196 -11.22 13.32 17.12
CA ASP A 196 -11.04 12.35 16.05
C ASP A 196 -10.89 10.90 16.54
N ASP A 197 -11.81 10.46 17.41
CA ASP A 197 -11.88 9.07 17.92
C ASP A 197 -11.94 8.03 16.80
N TYR A 198 -12.56 8.35 15.68
CA TYR A 198 -12.57 7.51 14.49
C TYR A 198 -11.17 7.23 13.93
N ARG A 199 -10.22 8.16 14.11
CA ARG A 199 -8.82 7.98 13.71
C ARG A 199 -8.10 7.05 14.69
N VAL A 200 -8.36 7.20 15.98
CA VAL A 200 -7.88 6.29 17.02
C VAL A 200 -8.35 4.87 16.72
N ASP A 201 -9.66 4.67 16.49
CA ASP A 201 -10.23 3.36 16.17
C ASP A 201 -9.62 2.76 14.90
N PHE A 202 -9.48 3.56 13.84
CA PHE A 202 -8.84 3.13 12.60
C PHE A 202 -7.41 2.61 12.84
N VAL A 203 -6.57 3.41 13.50
CA VAL A 203 -5.15 3.04 13.73
C VAL A 203 -5.04 1.85 14.68
N ARG A 204 -5.83 1.84 15.77
CA ARG A 204 -5.87 0.75 16.74
C ARG A 204 -6.16 -0.59 16.06
N ARG A 205 -7.21 -0.67 15.26
CA ARG A 205 -7.61 -1.89 14.55
C ARG A 205 -6.53 -2.37 13.56
N HIS A 206 -5.85 -1.46 12.85
CA HIS A 206 -4.75 -1.82 11.97
C HIS A 206 -3.53 -2.34 12.74
N LEU A 207 -3.19 -1.72 13.88
CA LEU A 207 -2.10 -2.17 14.74
C LEU A 207 -2.40 -3.54 15.37
N GLU A 208 -3.63 -3.81 15.78
CA GLU A 208 -4.05 -5.12 16.30
C GLU A 208 -3.85 -6.24 15.27
N TRP A 209 -4.24 -6.00 14.01
CA TRP A 209 -4.07 -7.00 12.96
C TRP A 209 -2.60 -7.21 12.57
N ILE A 210 -1.79 -6.15 12.53
CA ILE A 210 -0.36 -6.31 12.23
C ILE A 210 0.39 -6.98 13.41
N ALA A 211 0.01 -6.68 14.65
CA ALA A 211 0.55 -7.36 15.82
C ALA A 211 0.26 -8.87 15.78
N ARG A 212 -0.96 -9.26 15.41
CA ARG A 212 -1.32 -10.65 15.18
C ARG A 212 -0.49 -11.29 14.08
N ALA A 213 -0.31 -10.60 12.95
CA ALA A 213 0.52 -11.11 11.86
C ALA A 213 1.97 -11.36 12.31
N ILE A 214 2.54 -10.47 13.14
CA ILE A 214 3.89 -10.63 13.70
C ILE A 214 3.92 -11.86 14.63
N GLN A 215 2.90 -12.06 15.48
CA GLN A 215 2.78 -13.26 16.32
C GLN A 215 2.72 -14.55 15.49
N ASP A 216 2.06 -14.49 14.32
CA ASP A 216 1.96 -15.60 13.36
C ASP A 216 3.19 -15.73 12.45
N GLY A 217 4.27 -14.97 12.71
CA GLY A 217 5.59 -15.12 12.08
C GLY A 217 5.92 -14.15 10.94
N ALA A 218 5.10 -13.12 10.70
CA ALA A 218 5.42 -12.11 9.70
C ALA A 218 6.63 -11.26 10.12
N LYS A 219 7.52 -10.95 9.16
CA LYS A 219 8.73 -10.12 9.39
C LYS A 219 8.46 -8.62 9.22
N CYS A 220 7.31 -8.11 9.71
CA CYS A 220 7.01 -6.68 9.71
C CYS A 220 7.81 -5.96 10.79
N ARG A 221 8.61 -4.95 10.42
CA ARG A 221 9.57 -4.28 11.30
C ARG A 221 9.11 -2.93 11.83
N GLY A 222 7.99 -2.41 11.35
CA GLY A 222 7.52 -1.11 11.80
C GLY A 222 6.23 -0.67 11.14
N TYR A 223 5.70 0.41 11.69
CA TYR A 223 4.46 1.03 11.22
C TYR A 223 4.63 2.54 11.21
N HIS A 224 4.37 3.16 10.05
CA HIS A 224 4.32 4.59 9.87
C HIS A 224 2.92 5.00 9.44
N TYR A 225 2.37 5.98 10.13
CA TYR A 225 1.07 6.53 9.80
C TYR A 225 1.21 7.71 8.82
N TRP A 226 0.35 7.77 7.83
CA TRP A 226 0.20 8.93 6.95
C TRP A 226 -0.98 9.79 7.40
N ALA A 227 -0.75 10.97 8.01
CA ALA A 227 0.54 11.59 8.27
C ALA A 227 0.57 12.16 9.71
N ILE A 228 1.74 12.59 10.19
CA ILE A 228 1.84 13.23 11.51
C ILE A 228 1.11 14.58 11.55
N ILE A 229 1.12 15.33 10.45
CA ILE A 229 0.51 16.65 10.32
C ILE A 229 -0.39 16.68 9.08
N ASP A 230 -1.48 17.46 9.14
CA ASP A 230 -2.30 17.70 7.96
C ASP A 230 -1.44 18.26 6.83
N ASN A 231 -1.50 17.62 5.68
CA ASN A 231 -0.68 17.94 4.53
C ASN A 231 -1.53 18.17 3.27
N TRP A 232 -0.93 18.81 2.30
CA TRP A 232 -1.49 18.95 0.97
C TRP A 232 -1.43 17.61 0.21
N SER A 233 -2.56 17.22 -0.38
CA SER A 233 -2.68 15.99 -1.19
C SER A 233 -2.84 16.33 -2.67
N TRP A 234 -2.21 15.54 -3.55
CA TRP A 234 -2.19 15.77 -5.00
C TRP A 234 -3.55 16.01 -5.62
N ALA A 235 -4.55 15.17 -5.29
CA ALA A 235 -5.88 15.26 -5.89
C ALA A 235 -6.87 16.13 -5.12
N ASN A 236 -6.66 16.33 -3.81
CA ASN A 236 -7.66 16.89 -2.91
C ASN A 236 -7.18 18.11 -2.12
N ALA A 237 -5.94 18.56 -2.36
CA ALA A 237 -5.33 19.63 -1.58
C ALA A 237 -5.49 19.35 -0.06
N PHE A 238 -6.06 20.30 0.70
CA PHE A 238 -6.34 20.14 2.12
C PHE A 238 -7.79 19.68 2.43
N LYS A 239 -8.54 19.23 1.43
CA LYS A 239 -9.94 18.78 1.64
C LYS A 239 -10.02 17.60 2.60
N ASN A 240 -9.13 16.61 2.44
CA ASN A 240 -9.03 15.45 3.32
C ASN A 240 -7.88 15.64 4.31
N ARG A 241 -8.18 15.61 5.59
CA ARG A 241 -7.23 15.77 6.68
C ARG A 241 -6.74 14.41 7.17
N TYR A 242 -5.43 14.22 7.19
CA TYR A 242 -4.81 12.95 7.58
C TYR A 242 -4.06 13.02 8.91
N GLY A 243 -3.69 14.23 9.33
CA GLY A 243 -2.77 14.45 10.42
C GLY A 243 -3.32 14.12 11.80
N PHE A 244 -2.41 13.83 12.72
CA PHE A 244 -2.61 13.93 14.16
C PHE A 244 -2.49 15.38 14.65
N VAL A 245 -1.87 16.23 13.83
CA VAL A 245 -1.73 17.66 14.06
C VAL A 245 -2.56 18.38 13.01
N GLU A 246 -3.52 19.17 13.46
CA GLU A 246 -4.28 20.11 12.62
C GLU A 246 -3.36 21.18 12.07
N VAL A 247 -3.57 21.59 10.82
CA VAL A 247 -3.07 22.84 10.25
C VAL A 247 -4.26 23.74 9.96
N ASP A 248 -4.39 24.82 10.71
CA ASP A 248 -5.46 25.82 10.52
C ASP A 248 -5.06 26.75 9.37
N LEU A 249 -5.74 26.61 8.23
CA LEU A 249 -5.44 27.38 7.01
C LEU A 249 -5.88 28.83 7.10
N GLU A 250 -6.83 29.14 8.00
CA GLU A 250 -7.42 30.48 8.16
C GLU A 250 -6.73 31.26 9.28
N ASP A 251 -6.09 30.57 10.24
CA ASP A 251 -5.34 31.15 11.34
C ASP A 251 -3.82 30.98 11.16
N ASN A 252 -3.27 31.60 10.13
CA ASN A 252 -1.82 31.68 9.86
C ASN A 252 -1.08 30.31 9.91
N TYR A 253 -1.75 29.25 9.51
CA TYR A 253 -1.23 27.87 9.54
C TYR A 253 -0.82 27.41 10.95
N ASN A 254 -1.46 27.90 11.97
CA ASN A 254 -1.28 27.46 13.34
C ASN A 254 -1.52 25.95 13.45
N ARG A 255 -0.73 25.30 14.30
CA ARG A 255 -0.76 23.86 14.50
C ARG A 255 -1.31 23.53 15.86
N ARG A 256 -2.25 22.58 15.90
CA ARG A 256 -2.86 22.09 17.14
C ARG A 256 -2.89 20.56 17.13
N LEU A 257 -2.61 19.97 18.29
CA LEU A 257 -2.75 18.52 18.44
C LEU A 257 -4.25 18.17 18.38
N LYS A 258 -4.59 17.14 17.62
CA LYS A 258 -5.91 16.51 17.67
C LYS A 258 -5.96 15.53 18.83
N LYS A 259 -7.14 15.06 19.23
CA LYS A 259 -7.30 14.08 20.31
C LYS A 259 -6.48 12.80 20.07
N SER A 260 -6.46 12.32 18.84
CA SER A 260 -5.70 11.14 18.44
C SER A 260 -4.18 11.26 18.66
N ALA A 261 -3.63 12.47 18.73
CA ALA A 261 -2.20 12.69 18.97
C ALA A 261 -1.76 12.22 20.36
N GLU A 262 -2.59 12.43 21.39
CA GLU A 262 -2.29 11.98 22.75
C GLU A 262 -2.34 10.44 22.86
N TRP A 263 -3.30 9.82 22.19
CA TRP A 263 -3.37 8.37 22.11
C TRP A 263 -2.15 7.79 21.38
N LEU A 264 -1.75 8.37 20.24
CA LEU A 264 -0.56 7.93 19.50
C LEU A 264 0.70 8.05 20.38
N LYS A 265 0.84 9.16 21.11
CA LYS A 265 1.93 9.36 22.06
C LYS A 265 1.95 8.26 23.13
N HIS A 266 0.78 7.89 23.67
CA HIS A 266 0.66 6.81 24.62
C HIS A 266 1.15 5.49 24.01
N VAL A 267 0.65 5.10 22.84
CA VAL A 267 1.08 3.88 22.15
C VAL A 267 2.57 3.88 21.86
N ALA A 268 3.12 4.99 21.33
CA ALA A 268 4.53 5.10 21.01
C ALA A 268 5.46 5.03 22.24
N THR A 269 4.96 5.43 23.42
CA THR A 269 5.74 5.43 24.66
C THR A 269 5.64 4.12 25.42
N THR A 270 4.46 3.51 25.44
CA THR A 270 4.16 2.32 26.26
C THR A 270 4.23 1.02 25.46
N HIS A 271 4.12 1.09 24.15
CA HIS A 271 3.92 -0.05 23.23
C HIS A 271 2.63 -0.85 23.53
N ILE A 272 1.65 -0.19 24.15
CA ILE A 272 0.33 -0.77 24.46
C ILE A 272 -0.69 -0.14 23.54
N VAL A 273 -1.46 -0.99 22.87
CA VAL A 273 -2.60 -0.61 22.02
C VAL A 273 -3.86 -0.96 22.79
N ASP A 274 -4.55 0.04 23.33
CA ASP A 274 -5.75 -0.07 24.17
C ASP A 274 -6.94 0.76 23.60
#